data_0b82126326e770b029782a2f9454a6e1
#
_entry.id   0b82126326e770b029782a2f9454a6e1
#
_cell.length_a   1.000
_cell.length_b   1.000
_cell.length_c   1.000
_cell.angle_alpha   90.00
_cell.angle_beta   90.00
_cell.angle_gamma   90.00
#
_symmetry.space_group_name_H-M   'P 1'
#
loop_
_entity.id
_entity.type
_entity.pdbx_description
1 polymer ?
#
loop_
_entity_poly.entity_id
_entity_poly.type
_entity_poly.pdbx_seq_one_letter_code
_entity_poly.pdbx_strand_id
1 'polypeptide(L)'
;MFTLLILGFIGLMNDTIGEATMYLTTMDQEQLLAPKVLLASEKVPTSSQVIRLNPSKTYQEMDGFGFTLTGGSAMHLSKMGKGARGKLLKELFGTEKGEIGISYLRLSVGASDLDEYPWSYLDLPKGKQDFALKNFSLGYDSLYLIPILKEILAISPAIELMGSPWSPPSWMKDNQDSRGGRLLPEYYDVYARYLVKYIQSMRNNGINISALTIQNEPLHPGNNPSLLMLAEEQKVFVKVHLGPVFEKNNINTKIIIYDHNANRPDYPISILNDPEAAKYIDGSAFHLYEGEINALGKVHDAHPTKNLYFTEQWIGGPGNFAGDYSWHVRNLVIGGPNNWAKTVLQWNLTSNSDYTPHTDRGGCTRCLGAVTIEGDKVTRNPAYYIIGQIAPFVRPGFKRIESNGIANIEQVAFSGPKGNVVLVMQNISLERKVFYVNHKGNHFPMALDAGAVATLVIE
;
A
#
# COMPACT_ATOMS: atom_id res chain seq x y z
N MET A 1 26.15 -73.31 9.81
CA MET A 1 24.95 -72.78 10.41
C MET A 1 25.31 -71.38 10.89
N PHE A 2 25.10 -70.35 10.01
CA PHE A 2 25.41 -68.92 10.29
C PHE A 2 24.11 -68.20 10.61
N THR A 3 24.01 -67.70 11.85
CA THR A 3 22.85 -66.94 12.33
C THR A 3 23.09 -65.51 12.05
N LEU A 4 22.28 -64.94 11.17
CA LEU A 4 22.30 -63.52 10.82
C LEU A 4 21.52 -62.75 11.87
N LEU A 5 22.19 -61.89 12.67
CA LEU A 5 21.53 -60.90 13.55
C LEU A 5 21.14 -59.70 12.71
N ILE A 6 19.84 -59.46 12.55
CA ILE A 6 19.30 -58.23 12.00
C ILE A 6 19.17 -57.24 13.17
N LEU A 7 20.07 -56.24 13.25
CA LEU A 7 19.92 -55.06 14.09
C LEU A 7 18.90 -54.11 13.44
N GLY A 8 17.69 -54.07 14.00
CA GLY A 8 16.71 -53.08 13.65
C GLY A 8 17.16 -51.70 14.18
N PHE A 9 17.49 -50.79 13.29
CA PHE A 9 17.61 -49.36 13.61
C PHE A 9 16.21 -48.79 13.88
N ILE A 10 15.85 -48.64 15.15
CA ILE A 10 14.73 -47.79 15.56
C ILE A 10 15.24 -46.34 15.45
N GLY A 11 14.95 -45.70 14.36
CA GLY A 11 15.16 -44.27 14.24
C GLY A 11 14.25 -43.52 15.21
N LEU A 12 14.82 -43.05 16.31
CA LEU A 12 14.17 -42.05 17.15
C LEU A 12 13.93 -40.83 16.25
N MET A 13 12.70 -40.65 15.75
CA MET A 13 12.23 -39.36 15.28
C MET A 13 12.21 -38.46 16.51
N ASN A 14 13.23 -37.64 16.68
CA ASN A 14 13.13 -36.50 17.55
C ASN A 14 12.05 -35.59 16.94
N ASP A 15 10.84 -35.63 17.49
CA ASP A 15 9.82 -34.61 17.22
C ASP A 15 10.41 -33.26 17.67
N THR A 16 10.97 -32.53 16.73
CA THR A 16 11.42 -31.17 17.00
C THR A 16 10.18 -30.32 17.32
N ILE A 17 10.13 -29.84 18.57
CA ILE A 17 9.08 -28.92 19.01
C ILE A 17 9.04 -27.73 18.02
N GLY A 18 7.89 -27.48 17.40
CA GLY A 18 7.73 -26.40 16.44
C GLY A 18 8.04 -25.04 17.09
N GLU A 19 8.72 -24.19 16.36
CA GLU A 19 9.08 -22.82 16.79
C GLU A 19 8.42 -21.79 15.87
N ALA A 20 8.03 -20.64 16.45
CA ALA A 20 7.52 -19.49 15.71
C ALA A 20 8.01 -18.20 16.37
N THR A 21 8.12 -17.14 15.59
CA THR A 21 8.44 -15.79 16.11
C THR A 21 7.19 -14.92 16.08
N MET A 22 6.84 -14.33 17.22
CA MET A 22 5.78 -13.34 17.36
C MET A 22 6.39 -11.94 17.45
N TYR A 23 5.86 -10.98 16.70
CA TYR A 23 6.19 -9.55 16.79
C TYR A 23 5.00 -8.81 17.38
N LEU A 24 5.18 -8.25 18.58
CA LEU A 24 4.12 -7.66 19.40
C LEU A 24 4.19 -6.15 19.41
N THR A 25 3.03 -5.49 19.25
CA THR A 25 2.86 -4.07 19.51
C THR A 25 1.69 -3.87 20.49
N THR A 26 1.93 -3.09 21.55
CA THR A 26 0.94 -2.76 22.59
C THR A 26 0.52 -1.29 22.54
N MET A 27 -0.68 -0.99 23.02
CA MET A 27 -1.28 0.33 22.89
C MET A 27 -0.62 1.39 23.79
N ASP A 28 0.03 0.98 24.86
CA ASP A 28 0.89 1.79 25.73
C ASP A 28 2.28 2.08 25.17
N GLN A 29 2.62 1.46 24.03
CA GLN A 29 3.90 1.55 23.35
C GLN A 29 5.09 0.93 24.13
N GLU A 30 4.85 0.14 25.18
CA GLU A 30 5.92 -0.58 25.88
C GLU A 30 6.54 -1.66 24.98
N GLN A 31 5.76 -2.22 24.05
CA GLN A 31 6.20 -3.13 23.01
C GLN A 31 5.89 -2.50 21.64
N LEU A 32 6.88 -2.34 20.80
CA LEU A 32 6.77 -1.82 19.44
C LEU A 32 7.50 -2.76 18.48
N LEU A 33 6.75 -3.61 17.75
CA LEU A 33 7.27 -4.68 16.89
C LEU A 33 8.27 -5.58 17.63
N ALA A 34 8.04 -5.80 18.93
CA ALA A 34 8.98 -6.52 19.79
C ALA A 34 8.94 -8.02 19.50
N PRO A 35 10.06 -8.64 19.11
CA PRO A 35 10.13 -10.07 18.80
C PRO A 35 10.08 -10.94 20.06
N LYS A 36 9.34 -12.05 19.98
CA LYS A 36 9.30 -13.10 21.00
C LYS A 36 9.22 -14.47 20.35
N VAL A 37 10.11 -15.35 20.72
CA VAL A 37 10.08 -16.76 20.29
C VAL A 37 9.00 -17.50 21.06
N LEU A 38 8.18 -18.28 20.36
CA LEU A 38 7.15 -19.15 20.90
C LEU A 38 7.47 -20.59 20.51
N LEU A 39 7.40 -21.47 21.49
CA LEU A 39 7.48 -22.92 21.29
C LEU A 39 6.07 -23.50 21.22
N ALA A 40 5.89 -24.47 20.34
CA ALA A 40 4.62 -25.18 20.25
C ALA A 40 4.33 -25.94 21.56
N SER A 41 3.06 -25.96 21.96
CA SER A 41 2.61 -26.73 23.15
C SER A 41 2.18 -28.12 22.73
N GLU A 42 2.63 -29.11 23.46
CA GLU A 42 2.18 -30.51 23.31
C GLU A 42 0.72 -30.70 23.77
N LYS A 43 0.26 -29.85 24.69
CA LYS A 43 -1.09 -29.97 25.29
C LYS A 43 -1.86 -28.68 25.09
N VAL A 44 -3.05 -28.81 24.52
CA VAL A 44 -4.02 -27.71 24.39
C VAL A 44 -5.22 -28.06 25.27
N PRO A 45 -5.59 -27.19 26.25
CA PRO A 45 -6.79 -27.39 27.04
C PRO A 45 -8.04 -27.48 26.16
N THR A 46 -8.94 -28.38 26.44
CA THR A 46 -10.13 -28.71 25.62
C THR A 46 -11.05 -27.48 25.42
N SER A 47 -11.06 -26.57 26.41
CA SER A 47 -11.85 -25.32 26.38
C SER A 47 -11.19 -24.17 25.60
N SER A 48 -9.97 -24.36 25.10
CA SER A 48 -9.22 -23.29 24.44
C SER A 48 -9.78 -22.96 23.06
N GLN A 49 -9.84 -21.67 22.74
CA GLN A 49 -10.07 -21.21 21.37
C GLN A 49 -8.81 -21.46 20.53
N VAL A 50 -8.97 -21.90 19.29
CA VAL A 50 -7.86 -22.24 18.40
C VAL A 50 -8.10 -21.64 17.02
N ILE A 51 -7.17 -20.80 16.58
CA ILE A 51 -7.08 -20.37 15.18
C ILE A 51 -6.37 -21.47 14.38
N ARG A 52 -7.01 -22.00 13.37
CA ARG A 52 -6.46 -23.01 12.46
C ARG A 52 -6.13 -22.39 11.12
N LEU A 53 -4.91 -22.56 10.67
CA LEU A 53 -4.41 -22.07 9.40
C LEU A 53 -4.54 -23.16 8.34
N ASN A 54 -5.07 -22.81 7.17
CA ASN A 54 -5.25 -23.72 6.04
C ASN A 54 -4.51 -23.22 4.78
N PRO A 55 -3.20 -23.48 4.63
CA PRO A 55 -2.43 -23.03 3.47
C PRO A 55 -2.85 -23.66 2.14
N SER A 56 -3.65 -24.74 2.18
CA SER A 56 -4.15 -25.38 0.95
C SER A 56 -5.27 -24.57 0.26
N LYS A 57 -5.94 -23.67 1.00
CA LYS A 57 -6.95 -22.77 0.45
C LYS A 57 -6.41 -21.36 0.37
N THR A 58 -6.05 -20.96 -0.85
CA THR A 58 -5.44 -19.67 -1.16
C THR A 58 -6.42 -18.73 -1.83
N TYR A 59 -6.15 -17.43 -1.70
CA TYR A 59 -6.89 -16.34 -2.31
C TYR A 59 -5.93 -15.46 -3.15
N GLN A 60 -6.11 -14.14 -3.13
CA GLN A 60 -5.26 -13.23 -3.91
C GLN A 60 -3.79 -13.27 -3.47
N GLU A 61 -2.92 -13.01 -4.42
CA GLU A 61 -1.50 -12.77 -4.20
C GLU A 61 -1.27 -11.31 -3.82
N MET A 62 -0.39 -11.05 -2.86
CA MET A 62 -0.05 -9.72 -2.39
C MET A 62 1.03 -9.09 -3.28
N ASP A 63 0.80 -7.84 -3.68
CA ASP A 63 1.77 -7.04 -4.43
C ASP A 63 2.68 -6.23 -3.50
N GLY A 64 2.26 -5.95 -2.26
CA GLY A 64 3.08 -5.31 -1.24
C GLY A 64 2.38 -4.31 -0.34
N PHE A 65 3.19 -3.67 0.52
CA PHE A 65 2.75 -2.70 1.53
C PHE A 65 3.68 -1.49 1.54
N GLY A 66 3.13 -0.31 1.85
CA GLY A 66 3.97 0.89 1.90
C GLY A 66 3.21 2.20 2.03
N PHE A 67 3.69 3.21 1.29
CA PHE A 67 3.29 4.60 1.45
C PHE A 67 3.27 5.34 0.11
N THR A 68 2.71 6.57 0.14
CA THR A 68 2.93 7.52 -0.94
C THR A 68 4.24 8.29 -0.68
N LEU A 69 5.15 8.24 -1.65
CA LEU A 69 6.32 9.11 -1.72
C LEU A 69 5.91 10.37 -2.48
N THR A 70 5.39 11.35 -1.75
CA THR A 70 5.00 12.66 -2.30
C THR A 70 6.22 13.53 -2.63
N GLY A 71 6.04 14.60 -3.40
CA GLY A 71 7.09 15.58 -3.64
C GLY A 71 7.67 16.15 -2.34
N GLY A 72 6.81 16.48 -1.36
CA GLY A 72 7.23 16.91 -0.02
C GLY A 72 8.02 15.85 0.73
N SER A 73 7.60 14.58 0.65
CA SER A 73 8.36 13.48 1.26
C SER A 73 9.76 13.34 0.65
N ALA A 74 9.86 13.39 -0.67
CA ALA A 74 11.14 13.34 -1.37
C ALA A 74 12.04 14.54 -1.02
N MET A 75 11.44 15.73 -0.90
CA MET A 75 12.16 16.94 -0.49
C MET A 75 12.72 16.82 0.93
N HIS A 76 11.95 16.34 1.91
CA HIS A 76 12.45 16.12 3.28
C HIS A 76 13.65 15.17 3.29
N LEU A 77 13.52 14.02 2.62
CA LEU A 77 14.60 13.05 2.49
C LEU A 77 15.85 13.67 1.83
N SER A 78 15.66 14.45 0.76
CA SER A 78 16.78 15.07 0.04
C SER A 78 17.54 16.10 0.86
N LYS A 79 16.87 16.79 1.80
CA LYS A 79 17.46 17.79 2.69
C LYS A 79 18.24 17.19 3.87
N MET A 80 18.10 15.89 4.14
CA MET A 80 18.90 15.20 5.16
C MET A 80 20.36 15.06 4.76
N GLY A 81 21.25 15.02 5.74
CA GLY A 81 22.63 14.62 5.53
C GLY A 81 22.71 13.20 4.94
N LYS A 82 23.59 12.98 3.95
CA LYS A 82 23.67 11.71 3.19
C LYS A 82 23.76 10.46 4.08
N GLY A 83 24.51 10.54 5.19
CA GLY A 83 24.67 9.41 6.12
C GLY A 83 23.39 9.08 6.89
N ALA A 84 22.68 10.10 7.39
CA ALA A 84 21.41 9.93 8.10
C ALA A 84 20.31 9.44 7.15
N ARG A 85 20.20 10.03 5.96
CA ARG A 85 19.28 9.59 4.91
C ARG A 85 19.51 8.13 4.52
N GLY A 86 20.76 7.74 4.25
CA GLY A 86 21.08 6.36 3.87
C GLY A 86 20.69 5.35 4.94
N LYS A 87 20.88 5.68 6.24
CA LYS A 87 20.42 4.84 7.35
C LYS A 87 18.90 4.72 7.39
N LEU A 88 18.19 5.84 7.24
CA LEU A 88 16.73 5.86 7.23
C LEU A 88 16.16 5.06 6.04
N LEU A 89 16.69 5.28 4.83
CA LEU A 89 16.24 4.55 3.65
C LEU A 89 16.49 3.04 3.79
N LYS A 90 17.64 2.64 4.36
CA LYS A 90 17.88 1.22 4.65
C LYS A 90 16.87 0.65 5.66
N GLU A 91 16.56 1.38 6.72
CA GLU A 91 15.56 0.98 7.71
C GLU A 91 14.16 0.82 7.09
N LEU A 92 13.77 1.74 6.19
CA LEU A 92 12.45 1.75 5.57
C LEU A 92 12.31 0.67 4.47
N PHE A 93 13.31 0.48 3.63
CA PHE A 93 13.21 -0.33 2.40
C PHE A 93 14.01 -1.63 2.43
N GLY A 94 14.92 -1.81 3.37
CA GLY A 94 15.67 -3.04 3.54
C GLY A 94 14.82 -4.14 4.16
N THR A 95 15.34 -5.39 4.13
CA THR A 95 14.65 -6.60 4.59
C THR A 95 15.39 -7.36 5.68
N GLU A 96 16.43 -6.75 6.24
CA GLU A 96 17.17 -7.31 7.35
C GLU A 96 16.44 -7.11 8.69
N LYS A 97 16.94 -7.74 9.75
CA LYS A 97 16.34 -7.61 11.08
C LYS A 97 16.31 -6.14 11.55
N GLY A 98 15.12 -5.66 11.87
CA GLY A 98 14.87 -4.27 12.31
C GLY A 98 14.55 -3.31 11.17
N GLU A 99 14.49 -3.78 9.94
CA GLU A 99 14.05 -3.02 8.76
C GLU A 99 12.58 -3.35 8.47
N ILE A 100 11.79 -2.37 8.00
CA ILE A 100 10.35 -2.58 7.82
C ILE A 100 9.95 -3.03 6.41
N GLY A 101 10.91 -3.08 5.48
CA GLY A 101 10.73 -3.76 4.20
C GLY A 101 9.61 -3.23 3.32
N ILE A 102 9.42 -1.89 3.24
CA ILE A 102 8.47 -1.30 2.31
C ILE A 102 8.69 -1.88 0.92
N SER A 103 7.64 -2.41 0.31
CA SER A 103 7.69 -3.12 -0.98
C SER A 103 6.82 -2.50 -2.07
N TYR A 104 6.06 -1.46 -1.74
CA TYR A 104 5.21 -0.74 -2.69
C TYR A 104 5.22 0.76 -2.39
N LEU A 105 5.37 1.60 -3.42
CA LEU A 105 5.22 3.05 -3.30
C LEU A 105 4.20 3.56 -4.31
N ARG A 106 3.39 4.51 -3.87
CA ARG A 106 2.58 5.37 -4.71
C ARG A 106 3.32 6.69 -4.92
N LEU A 107 3.29 7.23 -6.13
CA LEU A 107 3.97 8.45 -6.53
C LEU A 107 2.94 9.43 -7.09
N SER A 108 3.01 10.70 -6.74
CA SER A 108 2.25 11.72 -7.44
C SER A 108 2.77 11.91 -8.87
N VAL A 109 1.87 12.05 -9.83
CA VAL A 109 2.18 12.39 -11.22
C VAL A 109 1.95 13.90 -11.40
N GLY A 110 3.01 14.67 -11.33
CA GLY A 110 2.97 16.10 -11.05
C GLY A 110 2.82 16.34 -9.53
N ALA A 111 2.39 17.53 -9.13
CA ALA A 111 2.19 17.85 -7.73
C ALA A 111 1.04 17.05 -7.12
N SER A 112 1.17 16.76 -5.83
CA SER A 112 0.08 16.44 -4.90
C SER A 112 -0.25 17.65 -4.04
N ASP A 113 -1.20 17.50 -3.13
CA ASP A 113 -1.52 18.50 -2.11
C ASP A 113 -0.41 18.65 -1.03
N LEU A 114 0.58 17.74 -1.01
CA LEU A 114 1.79 17.80 -0.19
C LEU A 114 3.05 18.22 -0.98
N ASP A 115 2.88 19.20 -1.85
CA ASP A 115 3.95 19.93 -2.54
C ASP A 115 3.96 21.42 -2.14
N GLU A 116 5.03 22.15 -2.42
CA GLU A 116 5.15 23.57 -2.07
C GLU A 116 4.12 24.44 -2.84
N TYR A 117 3.78 24.02 -4.05
CA TYR A 117 2.77 24.63 -4.92
C TYR A 117 2.26 23.61 -5.94
N PRO A 118 1.05 23.82 -6.52
CA PRO A 118 0.57 22.93 -7.59
C PRO A 118 1.37 23.16 -8.89
N TRP A 119 1.78 22.06 -9.52
CA TRP A 119 2.51 22.07 -10.78
C TRP A 119 2.23 20.79 -11.57
N SER A 120 2.46 20.85 -12.89
CA SER A 120 2.40 19.70 -13.79
C SER A 120 3.66 19.62 -14.65
N TYR A 121 3.84 18.52 -15.40
CA TYR A 121 4.97 18.39 -16.32
C TYR A 121 4.81 19.25 -17.59
N LEU A 122 3.71 20.00 -17.72
CA LEU A 122 3.43 20.80 -18.91
C LEU A 122 2.59 22.04 -18.56
N ASP A 123 3.09 22.85 -17.64
CA ASP A 123 2.45 24.13 -17.32
C ASP A 123 2.80 25.17 -18.38
N LEU A 124 1.79 25.87 -18.85
CA LEU A 124 1.91 26.86 -19.92
C LEU A 124 1.33 28.20 -19.50
N PRO A 125 1.81 29.35 -20.08
CA PRO A 125 1.17 30.62 -19.88
C PRO A 125 -0.30 30.59 -20.28
N LYS A 126 -1.12 31.38 -19.58
CA LYS A 126 -2.58 31.47 -19.83
C LYS A 126 -2.91 31.59 -21.30
N GLY A 127 -3.82 30.78 -21.80
CA GLY A 127 -4.28 30.78 -23.19
C GLY A 127 -3.34 30.09 -24.20
N LYS A 128 -2.22 29.49 -23.71
CA LYS A 128 -1.34 28.66 -24.54
C LYS A 128 -1.73 27.22 -24.42
N GLN A 129 -1.46 26.44 -25.47
CA GLN A 129 -1.72 24.99 -25.58
C GLN A 129 -0.53 24.34 -26.28
N ASP A 130 -0.26 23.07 -25.92
CA ASP A 130 0.81 22.26 -26.54
C ASP A 130 0.32 20.83 -26.83
N PHE A 131 -0.45 20.68 -27.89
CA PHE A 131 -0.97 19.37 -28.32
C PHE A 131 0.12 18.36 -28.67
N ALA A 132 1.31 18.82 -29.03
CA ALA A 132 2.43 17.97 -29.37
C ALA A 132 3.30 17.59 -28.16
N LEU A 133 2.99 18.11 -26.96
CA LEU A 133 3.72 17.89 -25.71
C LEU A 133 5.23 18.22 -25.84
N LYS A 134 5.58 19.24 -26.63
CA LYS A 134 6.99 19.63 -26.89
C LYS A 134 7.67 20.16 -25.65
N ASN A 135 6.91 20.87 -24.79
CA ASN A 135 7.41 21.49 -23.57
C ASN A 135 7.28 20.59 -22.33
N PHE A 136 6.93 19.32 -22.51
CA PHE A 136 6.85 18.35 -21.40
C PHE A 136 8.22 18.17 -20.76
N SER A 137 8.28 18.27 -19.41
CA SER A 137 9.49 18.04 -18.63
C SER A 137 9.15 17.47 -17.26
N LEU A 138 9.91 16.48 -16.79
CA LEU A 138 9.80 15.99 -15.40
C LEU A 138 10.24 17.04 -14.36
N GLY A 139 10.89 18.09 -14.79
CA GLY A 139 11.18 19.35 -14.05
C GLY A 139 11.45 19.15 -12.57
N TYR A 140 10.42 19.43 -11.78
CA TYR A 140 10.49 19.42 -10.31
C TYR A 140 10.85 18.04 -9.74
N ASP A 141 10.36 16.94 -10.30
CA ASP A 141 10.70 15.59 -9.85
C ASP A 141 12.20 15.29 -10.02
N SER A 142 12.85 15.92 -10.98
CA SER A 142 14.28 15.78 -11.20
C SER A 142 15.12 16.34 -10.06
N LEU A 143 14.55 17.25 -9.24
CA LEU A 143 15.24 17.84 -8.10
C LEU A 143 15.23 16.93 -6.88
N TYR A 144 14.11 16.28 -6.60
CA TYR A 144 13.91 15.54 -5.35
C TYR A 144 13.48 14.08 -5.56
N LEU A 145 12.37 13.84 -6.26
CA LEU A 145 11.75 12.52 -6.35
C LEU A 145 12.65 11.51 -7.06
N ILE A 146 13.15 11.82 -8.23
CA ILE A 146 14.00 10.93 -9.04
C ILE A 146 15.32 10.55 -8.33
N PRO A 147 16.08 11.48 -7.73
CA PRO A 147 17.26 11.14 -6.96
C PRO A 147 16.96 10.20 -5.77
N ILE A 148 15.91 10.48 -4.99
CA ILE A 148 15.50 9.64 -3.85
C ILE A 148 15.03 8.25 -4.32
N LEU A 149 14.24 8.16 -5.40
CA LEU A 149 13.84 6.87 -5.97
C LEU A 149 15.04 6.03 -6.41
N LYS A 150 16.08 6.65 -6.97
CA LYS A 150 17.31 5.91 -7.33
C LYS A 150 18.05 5.35 -6.11
N GLU A 151 18.06 6.10 -4.99
CA GLU A 151 18.62 5.59 -3.73
C GLU A 151 17.76 4.43 -3.17
N ILE A 152 16.43 4.53 -3.24
CA ILE A 152 15.50 3.48 -2.82
C ILE A 152 15.66 2.22 -3.69
N LEU A 153 15.71 2.38 -5.02
CA LEU A 153 15.89 1.27 -5.96
C LEU A 153 17.24 0.56 -5.80
N ALA A 154 18.26 1.25 -5.33
CA ALA A 154 19.54 0.62 -4.99
C ALA A 154 19.45 -0.30 -3.76
N ILE A 155 18.51 -0.04 -2.84
CA ILE A 155 18.24 -0.87 -1.65
C ILE A 155 17.22 -1.96 -1.96
N SER A 156 16.12 -1.61 -2.63
CA SER A 156 14.98 -2.47 -2.95
C SER A 156 14.68 -2.42 -4.45
N PRO A 157 15.45 -3.12 -5.30
CA PRO A 157 15.30 -3.03 -6.77
C PRO A 157 13.99 -3.62 -7.30
N ALA A 158 13.30 -4.45 -6.51
CA ALA A 158 12.03 -5.08 -6.86
C ALA A 158 10.81 -4.35 -6.28
N ILE A 159 10.99 -3.11 -5.78
CA ILE A 159 9.86 -2.35 -5.25
C ILE A 159 8.88 -2.00 -6.37
N GLU A 160 7.58 -2.19 -6.11
CA GLU A 160 6.51 -1.82 -7.03
C GLU A 160 6.21 -0.32 -6.94
N LEU A 161 6.01 0.33 -8.09
CA LEU A 161 5.76 1.77 -8.18
C LEU A 161 4.45 2.05 -8.93
N MET A 162 3.53 2.76 -8.27
CA MET A 162 2.25 3.22 -8.82
C MET A 162 2.28 4.74 -9.00
N GLY A 163 2.02 5.24 -10.21
CA GLY A 163 1.78 6.65 -10.45
C GLY A 163 0.31 7.01 -10.19
N SER A 164 0.04 8.19 -9.61
CA SER A 164 -1.33 8.69 -9.41
C SER A 164 -1.38 10.20 -9.65
N PRO A 165 -2.09 10.69 -10.68
CA PRO A 165 -2.23 12.13 -10.95
C PRO A 165 -3.32 12.76 -10.07
N TRP A 166 -3.04 13.96 -9.52
CA TRP A 166 -4.03 14.79 -8.83
C TRP A 166 -4.79 15.70 -9.79
N SER A 167 -4.15 16.13 -10.86
CA SER A 167 -4.76 16.96 -11.90
C SER A 167 -3.99 16.83 -13.21
N PRO A 168 -4.65 16.91 -14.36
CA PRO A 168 -3.99 17.22 -15.62
C PRO A 168 -3.46 18.66 -15.59
N PRO A 169 -2.59 19.05 -16.55
CA PRO A 169 -2.21 20.46 -16.74
C PRO A 169 -3.44 21.38 -16.82
N SER A 170 -3.39 22.53 -16.13
CA SER A 170 -4.55 23.43 -15.98
C SER A 170 -5.14 23.89 -17.31
N TRP A 171 -4.32 24.04 -18.36
CA TRP A 171 -4.79 24.45 -19.68
C TRP A 171 -5.67 23.40 -20.40
N MET A 172 -5.68 22.14 -19.91
CA MET A 172 -6.57 21.07 -20.42
C MET A 172 -7.92 21.04 -19.70
N LYS A 173 -8.14 21.90 -18.70
CA LYS A 173 -9.32 21.90 -17.85
C LYS A 173 -10.27 23.02 -18.21
N ASP A 174 -11.57 22.82 -17.98
CA ASP A 174 -12.63 23.79 -18.23
C ASP A 174 -12.49 25.09 -17.43
N ASN A 175 -11.96 25.00 -16.21
CA ASN A 175 -11.75 26.13 -15.31
C ASN A 175 -10.33 26.75 -15.41
N GLN A 176 -9.42 26.16 -16.15
CA GLN A 176 -8.01 26.56 -16.27
C GLN A 176 -7.29 26.80 -14.92
N ASP A 177 -7.70 26.05 -13.88
CA ASP A 177 -7.12 26.10 -12.53
C ASP A 177 -6.57 24.72 -12.15
N SER A 178 -5.56 24.67 -11.29
CA SER A 178 -5.06 23.41 -10.70
C SER A 178 -6.11 22.74 -9.83
N ARG A 179 -6.99 23.51 -9.17
CA ARG A 179 -8.02 23.00 -8.25
C ARG A 179 -9.35 22.81 -8.95
N GLY A 180 -9.97 21.63 -8.76
CA GLY A 180 -11.30 21.33 -9.30
C GLY A 180 -11.34 21.36 -10.83
N GLY A 181 -12.51 21.67 -11.38
CA GLY A 181 -12.75 21.63 -12.83
C GLY A 181 -12.80 20.22 -13.39
N ARG A 182 -12.95 20.11 -14.71
CA ARG A 182 -13.02 18.85 -15.46
C ARG A 182 -12.02 18.86 -16.60
N LEU A 183 -11.51 17.72 -16.96
CA LEU A 183 -10.75 17.53 -18.19
C LEU A 183 -11.69 17.70 -19.39
N LEU A 184 -11.38 18.62 -20.30
CA LEU A 184 -12.18 18.84 -21.50
C LEU A 184 -12.00 17.67 -22.48
N PRO A 185 -13.09 17.17 -23.10
CA PRO A 185 -13.03 16.02 -24.00
C PRO A 185 -12.06 16.16 -25.19
N GLU A 186 -11.88 17.37 -25.71
CA GLU A 186 -10.92 17.66 -26.78
C GLU A 186 -9.47 17.41 -26.39
N TYR A 187 -9.15 17.31 -25.09
CA TYR A 187 -7.80 17.03 -24.60
C TYR A 187 -7.61 15.57 -24.14
N TYR A 188 -8.60 14.70 -24.22
CA TYR A 188 -8.47 13.30 -23.77
C TYR A 188 -7.32 12.56 -24.47
N ASP A 189 -7.18 12.72 -25.79
CA ASP A 189 -6.04 12.15 -26.53
C ASP A 189 -4.69 12.73 -26.08
N VAL A 190 -4.64 14.05 -25.90
CA VAL A 190 -3.43 14.74 -25.46
C VAL A 190 -3.03 14.29 -24.05
N TYR A 191 -4.01 14.19 -23.15
CA TYR A 191 -3.75 13.75 -21.78
C TYR A 191 -3.32 12.27 -21.72
N ALA A 192 -3.90 11.39 -22.52
CA ALA A 192 -3.45 10.02 -22.64
C ALA A 192 -1.98 9.92 -23.09
N ARG A 193 -1.59 10.72 -24.10
CA ARG A 193 -0.18 10.82 -24.56
C ARG A 193 0.74 11.46 -23.52
N TYR A 194 0.25 12.40 -22.71
CA TYR A 194 0.98 12.99 -21.59
C TYR A 194 1.34 11.90 -20.55
N LEU A 195 0.40 11.02 -20.18
CA LEU A 195 0.65 9.91 -19.26
C LEU A 195 1.64 8.89 -19.84
N VAL A 196 1.55 8.57 -21.14
CA VAL A 196 2.58 7.76 -21.81
C VAL A 196 3.96 8.42 -21.73
N LYS A 197 4.03 9.71 -21.97
CA LYS A 197 5.29 10.46 -21.93
C LYS A 197 5.90 10.48 -20.52
N TYR A 198 5.05 10.61 -19.48
CA TYR A 198 5.47 10.43 -18.08
C TYR A 198 6.13 9.06 -17.86
N ILE A 199 5.44 7.97 -18.19
CA ILE A 199 5.94 6.60 -18.00
C ILE A 199 7.27 6.40 -18.76
N GLN A 200 7.35 6.84 -20.00
CA GLN A 200 8.57 6.75 -20.82
C GLN A 200 9.71 7.58 -20.24
N SER A 201 9.43 8.78 -19.74
CA SER A 201 10.44 9.66 -19.13
C SER A 201 10.97 9.10 -17.80
N MET A 202 10.10 8.50 -16.97
CA MET A 202 10.52 7.78 -15.76
C MET A 202 11.37 6.57 -16.11
N ARG A 203 10.97 5.78 -17.11
CA ARG A 203 11.76 4.63 -17.60
C ARG A 203 13.14 5.05 -18.11
N ASN A 204 13.24 6.17 -18.81
CA ASN A 204 14.53 6.73 -19.26
C ASN A 204 15.44 7.15 -18.10
N ASN A 205 14.88 7.37 -16.91
CA ASN A 205 15.62 7.60 -15.66
C ASN A 205 15.92 6.31 -14.87
N GLY A 206 15.58 5.13 -15.42
CA GLY A 206 15.76 3.84 -14.76
C GLY A 206 14.65 3.50 -13.76
N ILE A 207 13.51 4.19 -13.81
CA ILE A 207 12.38 4.04 -12.89
C ILE A 207 11.21 3.43 -13.67
N ASN A 208 10.79 2.21 -13.30
CA ASN A 208 9.67 1.53 -13.95
C ASN A 208 8.38 1.78 -13.18
N ILE A 209 7.40 2.41 -13.81
CA ILE A 209 6.05 2.59 -13.25
C ILE A 209 5.21 1.37 -13.62
N SER A 210 4.95 0.51 -12.65
CA SER A 210 4.24 -0.77 -12.84
C SER A 210 2.72 -0.62 -12.90
N ALA A 211 2.17 0.43 -12.30
CA ALA A 211 0.75 0.73 -12.27
C ALA A 211 0.50 2.24 -12.35
N LEU A 212 -0.67 2.62 -12.84
CA LEU A 212 -1.13 4.01 -12.92
C LEU A 212 -2.60 4.08 -12.56
N THR A 213 -2.97 4.92 -11.57
CA THR A 213 -4.36 5.30 -11.38
C THR A 213 -4.72 6.43 -12.35
N ILE A 214 -6.02 6.53 -12.72
CA ILE A 214 -6.44 7.54 -13.70
C ILE A 214 -6.45 8.93 -13.09
N GLN A 215 -6.94 9.02 -11.85
CA GLN A 215 -7.13 10.27 -11.12
C GLN A 215 -7.20 10.00 -9.62
N ASN A 216 -6.40 10.69 -8.82
CA ASN A 216 -6.60 10.71 -7.38
C ASN A 216 -7.93 11.36 -7.03
N GLU A 217 -8.74 10.70 -6.21
CA GLU A 217 -10.00 11.19 -5.66
C GLU A 217 -10.91 11.89 -6.68
N PRO A 218 -11.36 11.21 -7.74
CA PRO A 218 -12.07 11.82 -8.86
C PRO A 218 -13.41 12.47 -8.47
N LEU A 219 -13.95 12.21 -7.29
CA LEU A 219 -15.17 12.84 -6.79
C LEU A 219 -14.92 13.90 -5.69
N HIS A 220 -13.64 14.22 -5.41
CA HIS A 220 -13.26 15.24 -4.42
C HIS A 220 -12.46 16.39 -5.06
N PRO A 221 -13.14 17.39 -5.69
CA PRO A 221 -12.46 18.51 -6.34
C PRO A 221 -12.00 19.61 -5.34
N GLY A 222 -11.87 19.27 -4.06
CA GLY A 222 -11.53 20.20 -2.99
C GLY A 222 -10.05 20.36 -2.71
N ASN A 223 -9.23 19.36 -3.03
CA ASN A 223 -7.78 19.44 -2.92
C ASN A 223 -7.19 20.41 -3.94
N ASN A 224 -5.95 20.82 -3.73
CA ASN A 224 -5.18 21.57 -4.72
C ASN A 224 -3.79 20.90 -4.88
N PRO A 225 -3.48 20.26 -6.04
CA PRO A 225 -4.33 20.13 -7.23
C PRO A 225 -5.47 19.11 -7.07
N SER A 226 -6.46 19.16 -7.97
CA SER A 226 -7.57 18.19 -8.04
C SER A 226 -8.32 18.26 -9.37
N LEU A 227 -9.15 17.24 -9.63
CA LEU A 227 -10.02 17.17 -10.81
C LEU A 227 -11.32 16.46 -10.43
N LEU A 228 -12.47 16.96 -10.88
CA LEU A 228 -13.72 16.19 -10.89
C LEU A 228 -13.76 15.32 -12.15
N MET A 229 -13.91 14.01 -11.98
CA MET A 229 -14.03 13.06 -13.08
C MET A 229 -15.10 12.01 -12.74
N LEU A 230 -16.22 12.03 -13.45
CA LEU A 230 -17.30 11.06 -13.23
C LEU A 230 -16.96 9.69 -13.83
N ALA A 231 -17.64 8.63 -13.37
CA ALA A 231 -17.41 7.27 -13.85
C ALA A 231 -17.52 7.15 -15.38
N GLU A 232 -18.50 7.81 -15.99
CA GLU A 232 -18.68 7.81 -17.45
C GLU A 232 -17.49 8.48 -18.17
N GLU A 233 -16.99 9.59 -17.64
CA GLU A 233 -15.83 10.30 -18.20
C GLU A 233 -14.58 9.44 -18.11
N GLN A 234 -14.35 8.79 -16.95
CA GLN A 234 -13.21 7.88 -16.76
C GLN A 234 -13.33 6.65 -17.67
N LYS A 235 -14.53 6.08 -17.82
CA LYS A 235 -14.81 4.97 -18.75
C LYS A 235 -14.45 5.33 -20.19
N VAL A 236 -14.93 6.48 -20.68
CA VAL A 236 -14.64 6.96 -22.05
C VAL A 236 -13.15 7.22 -22.22
N PHE A 237 -12.52 7.86 -21.24
CA PHE A 237 -11.07 8.13 -21.27
C PHE A 237 -10.25 6.85 -21.37
N VAL A 238 -10.55 5.82 -20.58
CA VAL A 238 -9.83 4.54 -20.63
C VAL A 238 -10.11 3.80 -21.93
N LYS A 239 -11.38 3.66 -22.30
CA LYS A 239 -11.82 2.86 -23.43
C LYS A 239 -11.35 3.40 -24.77
N VAL A 240 -11.45 4.73 -24.97
CA VAL A 240 -11.28 5.36 -26.28
C VAL A 240 -9.86 5.94 -26.45
N HIS A 241 -9.22 6.37 -25.36
CA HIS A 241 -7.97 7.11 -25.44
C HIS A 241 -6.81 6.37 -24.76
N LEU A 242 -6.85 6.16 -23.44
CA LEU A 242 -5.68 5.67 -22.70
C LEU A 242 -5.31 4.23 -23.05
N GLY A 243 -6.28 3.29 -23.05
CA GLY A 243 -6.04 1.89 -23.37
C GLY A 243 -5.43 1.70 -24.76
N PRO A 244 -6.05 2.23 -25.83
CA PRO A 244 -5.49 2.15 -27.18
C PRO A 244 -4.10 2.82 -27.33
N VAL A 245 -3.85 3.92 -26.63
CA VAL A 245 -2.56 4.62 -26.67
C VAL A 245 -1.48 3.81 -25.93
N PHE A 246 -1.83 3.13 -24.83
CA PHE A 246 -0.91 2.21 -24.14
C PHE A 246 -0.53 1.03 -25.03
N GLU A 247 -1.50 0.36 -25.67
CA GLU A 247 -1.25 -0.72 -26.61
C GLU A 247 -0.33 -0.26 -27.77
N LYS A 248 -0.67 0.86 -28.42
CA LYS A 248 0.11 1.42 -29.53
C LYS A 248 1.57 1.73 -29.16
N ASN A 249 1.83 2.10 -27.89
CA ASN A 249 3.16 2.47 -27.41
C ASN A 249 3.87 1.33 -26.64
N ASN A 250 3.31 0.11 -26.62
CA ASN A 250 3.82 -1.04 -25.88
C ASN A 250 4.07 -0.70 -24.40
N ILE A 251 3.11 -0.01 -23.75
CA ILE A 251 3.13 0.31 -22.33
C ILE A 251 2.43 -0.83 -21.58
N ASN A 252 3.18 -1.51 -20.70
CA ASN A 252 2.68 -2.62 -19.87
C ASN A 252 2.26 -2.17 -18.45
N THR A 253 2.28 -0.87 -18.19
CA THR A 253 1.81 -0.29 -16.92
C THR A 253 0.33 -0.62 -16.73
N LYS A 254 -0.02 -1.22 -15.59
CA LYS A 254 -1.40 -1.57 -15.25
C LYS A 254 -2.26 -0.31 -15.13
N ILE A 255 -3.44 -0.30 -15.75
CA ILE A 255 -4.42 0.78 -15.61
C ILE A 255 -5.33 0.44 -14.44
N ILE A 256 -5.40 1.33 -13.45
CA ILE A 256 -6.21 1.18 -12.25
C ILE A 256 -7.21 2.34 -12.20
N ILE A 257 -8.49 2.01 -12.08
CA ILE A 257 -9.58 3.00 -12.06
C ILE A 257 -9.97 3.39 -10.63
N TYR A 258 -10.79 4.42 -10.52
CA TYR A 258 -11.39 4.97 -9.31
C TYR A 258 -10.38 5.73 -8.45
N ASP A 259 -9.69 5.07 -7.49
CA ASP A 259 -8.71 5.68 -6.57
C ASP A 259 -9.37 6.69 -5.61
N HIS A 260 -10.44 6.25 -4.91
CA HIS A 260 -11.27 7.09 -4.04
C HIS A 260 -11.98 6.27 -2.94
N ASN A 261 -12.82 6.95 -2.15
CA ASN A 261 -13.48 6.44 -0.95
C ASN A 261 -14.36 5.21 -1.17
N ALA A 262 -14.39 4.32 -0.18
CA ALA A 262 -15.13 3.06 -0.20
C ALA A 262 -16.67 3.21 -0.19
N ASN A 263 -17.20 4.43 -0.11
CA ASN A 263 -18.65 4.69 -0.13
C ASN A 263 -19.30 4.57 -1.53
N ARG A 264 -18.51 4.49 -2.63
CA ARG A 264 -19.03 4.47 -4.01
C ARG A 264 -18.48 3.27 -4.83
N PRO A 265 -18.70 2.01 -4.38
CA PRO A 265 -18.33 0.83 -5.17
C PRO A 265 -19.05 0.74 -6.52
N ASP A 266 -20.17 1.43 -6.69
CA ASP A 266 -20.90 1.55 -7.96
C ASP A 266 -20.08 2.24 -9.06
N TYR A 267 -19.17 3.16 -8.69
CA TYR A 267 -18.33 3.86 -9.66
C TYR A 267 -17.43 2.89 -10.45
N PRO A 268 -16.52 2.10 -9.84
CA PRO A 268 -15.72 1.14 -10.60
C PRO A 268 -16.56 0.02 -11.22
N ILE A 269 -17.61 -0.45 -10.56
CA ILE A 269 -18.51 -1.48 -11.12
C ILE A 269 -19.12 -1.01 -12.43
N SER A 270 -19.61 0.24 -12.51
CA SER A 270 -20.22 0.79 -13.72
C SER A 270 -19.25 0.87 -14.91
N ILE A 271 -17.97 1.13 -14.63
CA ILE A 271 -16.92 1.15 -15.66
C ILE A 271 -16.59 -0.28 -16.12
N LEU A 272 -16.44 -1.21 -15.16
CA LEU A 272 -16.07 -2.59 -15.44
C LEU A 272 -17.21 -3.37 -16.13
N ASN A 273 -18.45 -2.93 -16.01
CA ASN A 273 -19.60 -3.46 -16.76
C ASN A 273 -19.51 -3.20 -18.27
N ASP A 274 -18.67 -2.28 -18.73
CA ASP A 274 -18.36 -2.09 -20.15
C ASP A 274 -17.16 -2.99 -20.54
N PRO A 275 -17.35 -4.10 -21.29
CA PRO A 275 -16.26 -5.02 -21.60
C PRO A 275 -15.15 -4.38 -22.45
N GLU A 276 -15.48 -3.36 -23.26
CA GLU A 276 -14.50 -2.64 -24.07
C GLU A 276 -13.61 -1.69 -23.25
N ALA A 277 -14.09 -1.21 -22.10
CA ALA A 277 -13.26 -0.52 -21.12
C ALA A 277 -12.51 -1.53 -20.23
N ALA A 278 -13.21 -2.54 -19.73
CA ALA A 278 -12.70 -3.53 -18.81
C ALA A 278 -11.46 -4.29 -19.33
N LYS A 279 -11.35 -4.53 -20.63
CA LYS A 279 -10.20 -5.22 -21.23
C LYS A 279 -8.86 -4.50 -20.99
N TYR A 280 -8.87 -3.17 -20.82
CA TYR A 280 -7.67 -2.38 -20.53
C TYR A 280 -7.38 -2.23 -19.03
N ILE A 281 -8.36 -2.51 -18.17
CA ILE A 281 -8.31 -2.22 -16.73
C ILE A 281 -7.82 -3.45 -15.98
N ASP A 282 -6.78 -3.28 -15.18
CA ASP A 282 -6.29 -4.31 -14.26
C ASP A 282 -7.16 -4.41 -13.02
N GLY A 283 -7.58 -3.28 -12.45
CA GLY A 283 -8.37 -3.26 -11.23
C GLY A 283 -8.81 -1.87 -10.79
N SER A 284 -9.26 -1.80 -9.52
CA SER A 284 -9.78 -0.58 -8.90
C SER A 284 -9.05 -0.27 -7.59
N ALA A 285 -8.81 1.02 -7.33
CA ALA A 285 -8.15 1.50 -6.12
C ALA A 285 -9.14 2.20 -5.17
N PHE A 286 -8.85 2.10 -3.86
CA PHE A 286 -9.73 2.57 -2.80
C PHE A 286 -8.98 3.33 -1.71
N HIS A 287 -9.69 4.33 -1.13
CA HIS A 287 -9.40 5.04 0.11
C HIS A 287 -10.51 4.73 1.14
N LEU A 288 -10.32 5.08 2.41
CA LEU A 288 -11.31 4.78 3.47
C LEU A 288 -11.61 6.00 4.36
N TYR A 289 -11.71 7.19 3.75
CA TYR A 289 -12.20 8.39 4.46
C TYR A 289 -13.72 8.37 4.62
N GLU A 290 -14.42 7.66 3.71
CA GLU A 290 -15.85 7.40 3.76
C GLU A 290 -16.16 5.98 3.31
N GLY A 291 -17.24 5.41 3.85
CA GLY A 291 -17.67 4.04 3.57
C GLY A 291 -17.00 3.01 4.49
N GLU A 292 -17.00 1.76 4.07
CA GLU A 292 -16.46 0.64 4.82
C GLU A 292 -15.57 -0.23 3.93
N ILE A 293 -14.55 -0.86 4.51
CA ILE A 293 -13.56 -1.67 3.78
C ILE A 293 -14.20 -2.83 2.99
N ASN A 294 -15.36 -3.33 3.41
CA ASN A 294 -16.07 -4.40 2.73
C ASN A 294 -16.61 -4.01 1.33
N ALA A 295 -16.60 -2.70 0.99
CA ALA A 295 -16.95 -2.25 -0.35
C ALA A 295 -16.03 -2.84 -1.43
N LEU A 296 -14.77 -3.13 -1.10
CA LEU A 296 -13.85 -3.82 -2.01
C LEU A 296 -14.38 -5.22 -2.37
N GLY A 297 -14.90 -5.96 -1.37
CA GLY A 297 -15.53 -7.26 -1.59
C GLY A 297 -16.71 -7.18 -2.57
N LYS A 298 -17.53 -6.11 -2.52
CA LYS A 298 -18.65 -5.92 -3.46
C LYS A 298 -18.16 -5.76 -4.91
N VAL A 299 -17.03 -5.07 -5.12
CA VAL A 299 -16.44 -4.96 -6.46
C VAL A 299 -15.85 -6.28 -6.92
N HIS A 300 -15.18 -7.03 -6.02
CA HIS A 300 -14.69 -8.37 -6.32
C HIS A 300 -15.83 -9.32 -6.72
N ASP A 301 -16.94 -9.33 -5.97
CA ASP A 301 -18.07 -10.20 -6.25
C ASP A 301 -18.71 -9.90 -7.63
N ALA A 302 -18.73 -8.61 -8.03
CA ALA A 302 -19.22 -8.20 -9.34
C ALA A 302 -18.23 -8.54 -10.48
N HIS A 303 -16.91 -8.41 -10.21
CA HIS A 303 -15.84 -8.58 -11.19
C HIS A 303 -14.66 -9.37 -10.61
N PRO A 304 -14.78 -10.69 -10.38
CA PRO A 304 -13.82 -11.50 -9.61
C PRO A 304 -12.44 -11.66 -10.28
N THR A 305 -12.32 -11.33 -11.56
CA THR A 305 -11.06 -11.36 -12.31
C THR A 305 -10.28 -10.06 -12.22
N LYS A 306 -10.87 -9.01 -11.61
CA LYS A 306 -10.23 -7.70 -11.47
C LYS A 306 -9.59 -7.54 -10.11
N ASN A 307 -8.40 -6.95 -10.11
CA ASN A 307 -7.62 -6.72 -8.90
C ASN A 307 -8.16 -5.54 -8.08
N LEU A 308 -7.90 -5.56 -6.78
CA LEU A 308 -8.26 -4.46 -5.87
C LEU A 308 -7.02 -3.97 -5.14
N TYR A 309 -6.93 -2.66 -4.97
CA TYR A 309 -5.80 -1.97 -4.37
C TYR A 309 -6.32 -1.02 -3.29
N PHE A 310 -5.70 -1.03 -2.12
CA PHE A 310 -5.94 -0.01 -1.11
C PHE A 310 -4.77 0.98 -1.17
N THR A 311 -5.02 2.21 -1.61
CA THR A 311 -3.99 3.12 -2.10
C THR A 311 -3.74 4.32 -1.22
N GLU A 312 -4.64 4.63 -0.27
CA GLU A 312 -4.43 5.78 0.60
C GLU A 312 -5.29 5.73 1.88
N GLN A 313 -4.65 6.07 3.00
CA GLN A 313 -5.26 6.50 4.25
C GLN A 313 -4.26 7.32 5.05
N TRP A 314 -4.66 8.49 5.54
CA TRP A 314 -3.81 9.38 6.31
C TRP A 314 -3.93 9.18 7.82
N ILE A 315 -2.94 9.70 8.55
CA ILE A 315 -3.05 9.97 9.98
C ILE A 315 -2.95 11.48 10.18
N GLY A 316 -3.94 12.05 10.89
CA GLY A 316 -3.97 13.49 11.20
C GLY A 316 -3.06 13.82 12.39
N GLY A 317 -2.15 14.77 12.21
CA GLY A 317 -1.31 15.27 13.30
C GLY A 317 -2.11 15.98 14.43
N PRO A 318 -1.66 15.88 15.67
CA PRO A 318 -0.42 15.25 16.15
C PRO A 318 -0.48 13.71 16.24
N GLY A 319 -1.64 13.09 15.95
CA GLY A 319 -1.88 11.66 16.06
C GLY A 319 -2.26 11.20 17.46
N ASN A 320 -2.87 10.00 17.53
CA ASN A 320 -3.12 9.25 18.76
C ASN A 320 -2.69 7.81 18.52
N PHE A 321 -1.56 7.38 19.07
CA PHE A 321 -1.00 6.06 18.75
C PHE A 321 -2.03 4.93 18.91
N ALA A 322 -2.68 4.81 20.07
CA ALA A 322 -3.58 3.71 20.33
C ALA A 322 -4.79 3.68 19.38
N GLY A 323 -5.41 4.86 19.14
CA GLY A 323 -6.57 5.00 18.25
C GLY A 323 -6.20 4.77 16.79
N ASP A 324 -5.19 5.49 16.30
CA ASP A 324 -4.77 5.43 14.90
C ASP A 324 -4.22 4.04 14.55
N TYR A 325 -3.34 3.50 15.39
CA TYR A 325 -2.75 2.19 15.17
C TYR A 325 -3.81 1.08 15.15
N SER A 326 -4.69 1.06 16.17
CA SER A 326 -5.74 0.04 16.27
C SER A 326 -6.69 0.09 15.09
N TRP A 327 -7.16 1.29 14.71
CA TRP A 327 -8.10 1.45 13.61
C TRP A 327 -7.49 1.06 12.27
N HIS A 328 -6.26 1.51 11.97
CA HIS A 328 -5.58 1.22 10.72
C HIS A 328 -5.22 -0.26 10.58
N VAL A 329 -4.74 -0.90 11.66
CA VAL A 329 -4.44 -2.34 11.60
C VAL A 329 -5.72 -3.13 11.34
N ARG A 330 -6.80 -2.84 12.08
CA ARG A 330 -8.07 -3.55 11.92
C ARG A 330 -8.65 -3.40 10.51
N ASN A 331 -8.79 -2.15 10.06
CA ASN A 331 -9.51 -1.88 8.81
C ASN A 331 -8.64 -2.09 7.58
N LEU A 332 -7.33 -1.77 7.64
CA LEU A 332 -6.48 -1.75 6.46
C LEU A 332 -5.57 -2.98 6.40
N VAL A 333 -4.75 -3.22 7.43
CA VAL A 333 -3.77 -4.33 7.42
C VAL A 333 -4.46 -5.69 7.43
N ILE A 334 -5.53 -5.83 8.21
CA ILE A 334 -6.35 -7.04 8.31
C ILE A 334 -7.53 -6.98 7.34
N GLY A 335 -8.31 -5.90 7.40
CA GLY A 335 -9.53 -5.75 6.62
C GLY A 335 -9.31 -5.64 5.13
N GLY A 336 -8.28 -4.90 4.69
CA GLY A 336 -7.96 -4.74 3.27
C GLY A 336 -7.75 -6.08 2.56
N PRO A 337 -6.76 -6.90 2.97
CA PRO A 337 -6.55 -8.21 2.36
C PRO A 337 -7.75 -9.16 2.52
N ASN A 338 -8.47 -9.14 3.65
CA ASN A 338 -9.68 -9.93 3.81
C ASN A 338 -10.80 -9.55 2.82
N ASN A 339 -10.75 -8.32 2.30
CA ASN A 339 -11.63 -7.83 1.24
C ASN A 339 -10.91 -7.71 -0.12
N TRP A 340 -9.97 -8.60 -0.41
CA TRP A 340 -9.31 -8.80 -1.69
C TRP A 340 -8.27 -7.74 -2.10
N ALA A 341 -7.94 -6.77 -1.24
CA ALA A 341 -6.85 -5.86 -1.56
C ALA A 341 -5.53 -6.61 -1.74
N LYS A 342 -4.80 -6.31 -2.82
CA LYS A 342 -3.47 -6.85 -3.13
C LYS A 342 -2.35 -6.00 -2.54
N THR A 343 -2.64 -4.75 -2.24
CA THR A 343 -1.72 -3.81 -1.60
C THR A 343 -2.45 -2.99 -0.55
N VAL A 344 -1.70 -2.51 0.44
CA VAL A 344 -2.19 -1.54 1.43
C VAL A 344 -1.14 -0.44 1.58
N LEU A 345 -1.52 0.77 1.18
CA LEU A 345 -0.68 1.96 1.24
C LEU A 345 -1.26 2.98 2.21
N GLN A 346 -0.41 3.49 3.09
CA GLN A 346 -0.69 4.68 3.88
C GLN A 346 -0.37 5.94 3.06
N TRP A 347 -0.84 7.11 3.52
CA TRP A 347 -0.53 8.36 2.86
C TRP A 347 0.97 8.67 2.90
N ASN A 348 1.36 9.86 3.25
CA ASN A 348 2.72 10.36 3.07
C ASN A 348 3.78 9.63 3.92
N LEU A 349 4.90 9.29 3.28
CA LEU A 349 6.02 8.63 3.91
C LEU A 349 6.68 9.51 4.97
N THR A 350 6.85 10.81 4.69
CA THR A 350 7.46 11.75 5.64
C THR A 350 6.67 13.04 5.81
N SER A 351 6.82 13.66 6.97
CA SER A 351 6.46 15.06 7.26
C SER A 351 7.55 15.71 8.10
N ASN A 352 7.49 17.03 8.29
CA ASN A 352 8.16 17.73 9.38
C ASN A 352 7.17 17.99 10.52
N SER A 353 7.61 18.67 11.60
CA SER A 353 6.76 19.01 12.76
C SER A 353 5.63 19.99 12.42
N ASP A 354 5.78 20.78 11.36
CA ASP A 354 4.80 21.77 10.92
C ASP A 354 3.87 21.25 9.83
N TYR A 355 4.00 19.95 9.44
CA TYR A 355 3.23 19.31 8.36
C TYR A 355 3.38 19.98 7.00
N THR A 356 4.51 20.65 6.75
CA THR A 356 4.84 21.27 5.47
C THR A 356 5.77 20.37 4.63
N PRO A 357 5.87 20.52 3.29
CA PRO A 357 5.08 21.46 2.50
C PRO A 357 3.66 20.96 2.28
N HIS A 358 2.77 21.88 2.01
CA HIS A 358 1.44 21.63 1.45
C HIS A 358 1.04 22.81 0.56
N THR A 359 0.22 22.52 -0.44
CA THR A 359 -0.27 23.55 -1.35
C THR A 359 -1.26 24.48 -0.65
N ASP A 360 -1.49 25.65 -1.25
CA ASP A 360 -2.58 26.56 -0.85
C ASP A 360 -3.97 26.02 -1.25
N ARG A 361 -5.03 26.61 -0.72
CA ARG A 361 -6.44 26.40 -1.14
C ARG A 361 -6.91 24.93 -1.14
N GLY A 362 -6.33 24.05 -0.28
CA GLY A 362 -6.77 22.66 -0.19
C GLY A 362 -5.66 21.65 0.05
N GLY A 363 -4.44 22.09 0.32
CA GLY A 363 -3.36 21.21 0.77
C GLY A 363 -3.60 20.70 2.19
N CYS A 364 -3.10 19.52 2.47
CA CYS A 364 -3.25 18.89 3.78
C CYS A 364 -2.35 19.55 4.84
N THR A 365 -2.93 20.32 5.74
CA THR A 365 -2.23 21.07 6.79
C THR A 365 -1.89 20.27 8.06
N ARG A 366 -2.24 18.98 8.12
CA ARG A 366 -2.07 18.11 9.28
C ARG A 366 -1.70 16.67 8.91
N CYS A 367 -1.20 16.42 7.71
CA CYS A 367 -0.80 15.08 7.28
C CYS A 367 0.49 14.63 7.98
N LEU A 368 0.34 13.77 8.99
CA LEU A 368 1.46 13.19 9.73
C LEU A 368 2.08 12.06 8.90
N GLY A 369 3.36 12.19 8.56
CA GLY A 369 4.10 11.15 7.83
C GLY A 369 4.35 9.90 8.69
N ALA A 370 4.72 8.81 8.05
CA ALA A 370 5.20 7.63 8.77
C ALA A 370 6.41 7.97 9.65
N VAL A 371 7.23 8.90 9.18
CA VAL A 371 8.31 9.50 9.97
C VAL A 371 8.27 11.02 9.89
N THR A 372 8.55 11.68 11.02
CA THR A 372 8.81 13.12 11.08
C THR A 372 10.30 13.37 11.01
N ILE A 373 10.72 14.27 10.11
CA ILE A 373 12.12 14.61 9.86
C ILE A 373 12.39 16.06 10.26
N GLU A 374 13.35 16.25 11.18
CA GLU A 374 13.87 17.56 11.61
C GLU A 374 15.39 17.58 11.45
N GLY A 375 15.88 18.13 10.35
CA GLY A 375 17.27 17.98 9.95
C GLY A 375 17.64 16.50 9.75
N ASP A 376 18.54 15.98 10.58
CA ASP A 376 18.90 14.55 10.58
C ASP A 376 18.19 13.72 11.68
N LYS A 377 17.40 14.38 12.53
CA LYS A 377 16.60 13.71 13.56
C LYS A 377 15.32 13.12 12.95
N VAL A 378 15.05 11.85 13.27
CA VAL A 378 13.89 11.10 12.78
C VAL A 378 13.05 10.62 13.96
N THR A 379 11.75 10.92 13.93
CA THR A 379 10.74 10.38 14.86
C THR A 379 9.80 9.45 14.08
N ARG A 380 9.58 8.25 14.61
CA ARG A 380 8.66 7.26 14.01
C ARG A 380 7.26 7.45 14.56
N ASN A 381 6.29 7.56 13.65
CA ASN A 381 4.88 7.83 13.96
C ASN A 381 4.04 6.54 13.81
N PRO A 382 2.75 6.53 14.20
CA PRO A 382 1.92 5.32 14.14
C PRO A 382 1.95 4.62 12.78
N ALA A 383 1.94 5.35 11.65
CA ALA A 383 1.95 4.78 10.31
C ALA A 383 3.19 3.91 10.03
N TYR A 384 4.36 4.26 10.59
CA TYR A 384 5.57 3.45 10.51
C TYR A 384 5.34 2.05 11.10
N TYR A 385 4.77 1.97 12.30
CA TYR A 385 4.51 0.71 13.01
C TYR A 385 3.36 -0.08 12.37
N ILE A 386 2.35 0.59 11.80
CA ILE A 386 1.24 -0.04 11.07
C ILE A 386 1.78 -0.85 9.90
N ILE A 387 2.61 -0.25 9.05
CA ILE A 387 3.22 -0.95 7.92
C ILE A 387 4.32 -1.93 8.41
N GLY A 388 5.09 -1.56 9.42
CA GLY A 388 6.08 -2.44 10.05
C GLY A 388 5.49 -3.71 10.64
N GLN A 389 4.20 -3.74 10.97
CA GLN A 389 3.52 -4.92 11.49
C GLN A 389 3.31 -6.00 10.44
N ILE A 390 3.38 -5.69 9.15
CA ILE A 390 3.08 -6.64 8.07
C ILE A 390 4.16 -6.70 6.98
N ALA A 391 4.68 -5.56 6.53
CA ALA A 391 5.52 -5.49 5.34
C ALA A 391 6.84 -6.29 5.42
N PRO A 392 7.52 -6.41 6.59
CA PRO A 392 8.72 -7.26 6.69
C PRO A 392 8.43 -8.74 6.46
N PHE A 393 7.23 -9.19 6.79
CA PHE A 393 6.86 -10.60 6.89
C PHE A 393 6.07 -11.09 5.70
N VAL A 394 5.18 -10.25 5.14
CA VAL A 394 4.36 -10.55 3.96
C VAL A 394 4.93 -9.81 2.75
N ARG A 395 5.73 -10.52 1.98
CA ARG A 395 6.41 -9.96 0.82
C ARG A 395 5.58 -10.14 -0.46
N PRO A 396 5.89 -9.40 -1.56
CA PRO A 396 5.31 -9.67 -2.87
C PRO A 396 5.38 -11.17 -3.22
N GLY A 397 4.27 -11.72 -3.75
CA GLY A 397 4.14 -13.14 -4.05
C GLY A 397 3.57 -14.02 -2.92
N PHE A 398 3.41 -13.49 -1.70
CA PHE A 398 2.63 -14.17 -0.66
C PHE A 398 1.16 -14.21 -1.05
N LYS A 399 0.49 -15.32 -0.70
CA LYS A 399 -0.96 -15.48 -0.95
C LYS A 399 -1.72 -15.45 0.37
N ARG A 400 -2.83 -14.69 0.41
CA ARG A 400 -3.76 -14.82 1.53
C ARG A 400 -4.29 -16.26 1.58
N ILE A 401 -4.37 -16.83 2.79
CA ILE A 401 -4.88 -18.18 3.03
C ILE A 401 -6.08 -18.16 3.97
N GLU A 402 -6.83 -19.28 3.97
CA GLU A 402 -7.94 -19.46 4.89
C GLU A 402 -7.46 -19.62 6.33
N SER A 403 -8.18 -18.98 7.25
CA SER A 403 -8.10 -19.21 8.70
C SER A 403 -9.50 -19.08 9.32
N ASN A 404 -9.79 -19.86 10.37
CA ASN A 404 -11.05 -19.71 11.08
C ASN A 404 -10.98 -18.53 12.05
N GLY A 405 -12.08 -17.78 12.16
CA GLY A 405 -12.21 -16.74 13.18
C GLY A 405 -12.38 -17.29 14.60
N ILE A 406 -11.96 -16.52 15.59
CA ILE A 406 -12.31 -16.68 16.99
C ILE A 406 -12.86 -15.35 17.53
N ALA A 407 -13.66 -15.43 18.61
CA ALA A 407 -14.33 -14.23 19.14
C ALA A 407 -13.34 -13.16 19.59
N ASN A 408 -13.56 -11.92 19.17
CA ASN A 408 -12.78 -10.73 19.53
C ASN A 408 -11.31 -10.71 19.08
N ILE A 409 -10.91 -11.61 18.16
CA ILE A 409 -9.63 -11.55 17.49
C ILE A 409 -9.89 -11.36 15.99
N GLU A 410 -9.58 -10.15 15.50
CA GLU A 410 -9.51 -9.91 14.06
C GLU A 410 -8.18 -10.46 13.53
N GLN A 411 -8.19 -11.01 12.31
CA GLN A 411 -6.99 -11.67 11.79
C GLN A 411 -6.96 -11.79 10.28
N VAL A 412 -5.77 -11.95 9.73
CA VAL A 412 -5.52 -12.33 8.34
C VAL A 412 -4.27 -13.19 8.26
N ALA A 413 -4.31 -14.24 7.44
CA ALA A 413 -3.21 -15.18 7.29
C ALA A 413 -2.69 -15.23 5.85
N PHE A 414 -1.39 -15.47 5.71
CA PHE A 414 -0.69 -15.55 4.43
C PHE A 414 0.27 -16.73 4.40
N SER A 415 0.49 -17.30 3.21
CA SER A 415 1.57 -18.25 2.98
C SER A 415 2.55 -17.71 1.92
N GLY A 416 3.83 -17.87 2.21
CA GLY A 416 4.90 -17.48 1.31
C GLY A 416 5.27 -18.58 0.31
N PRO A 417 6.03 -18.26 -0.74
CA PRO A 417 6.46 -19.23 -1.76
C PRO A 417 7.30 -20.39 -1.22
N LYS A 418 7.95 -20.20 -0.06
CA LYS A 418 8.77 -21.22 0.60
C LYS A 418 8.00 -22.08 1.61
N GLY A 419 6.68 -21.84 1.76
CA GLY A 419 5.82 -22.58 2.70
C GLY A 419 5.77 -22.01 4.11
N ASN A 420 6.48 -20.93 4.38
CA ASN A 420 6.35 -20.15 5.61
C ASN A 420 4.96 -19.49 5.68
N VAL A 421 4.45 -19.32 6.91
CA VAL A 421 3.11 -18.76 7.14
C VAL A 421 3.22 -17.55 8.07
N VAL A 422 2.45 -16.52 7.75
CA VAL A 422 2.34 -15.28 8.54
C VAL A 422 0.89 -15.08 8.95
N LEU A 423 0.65 -14.82 10.23
CA LEU A 423 -0.67 -14.49 10.76
C LEU A 423 -0.61 -13.17 11.50
N VAL A 424 -1.33 -12.16 11.01
CA VAL A 424 -1.52 -10.88 11.71
C VAL A 424 -2.82 -10.95 12.49
N MET A 425 -2.77 -10.57 13.77
CA MET A 425 -3.89 -10.66 14.71
C MET A 425 -4.00 -9.39 15.54
N GLN A 426 -5.24 -8.99 15.85
CA GLN A 426 -5.54 -7.91 16.76
C GLN A 426 -6.61 -8.33 17.77
N ASN A 427 -6.37 -8.11 19.06
CA ASN A 427 -7.39 -8.23 20.09
C ASN A 427 -8.25 -6.96 20.11
N ILE A 428 -9.51 -7.07 19.67
CA ILE A 428 -10.44 -5.95 19.61
C ILE A 428 -11.31 -5.82 20.88
N SER A 429 -11.07 -6.64 21.92
CA SER A 429 -11.77 -6.56 23.18
C SER A 429 -11.05 -5.69 24.20
N LEU A 430 -11.75 -5.37 25.29
CA LEU A 430 -11.21 -4.63 26.44
C LEU A 430 -10.48 -5.52 27.46
N GLU A 431 -10.36 -6.81 27.18
CA GLU A 431 -9.76 -7.80 28.08
C GLU A 431 -8.63 -8.54 27.39
N ARG A 432 -7.68 -9.03 28.18
CA ARG A 432 -6.66 -9.95 27.68
C ARG A 432 -7.30 -11.24 27.16
N LYS A 433 -6.87 -11.69 25.97
CA LYS A 433 -7.30 -12.94 25.34
C LYS A 433 -6.18 -13.94 25.32
N VAL A 434 -6.50 -15.20 25.70
CA VAL A 434 -5.58 -16.35 25.63
C VAL A 434 -6.19 -17.37 24.69
N PHE A 435 -5.43 -17.81 23.70
CA PHE A 435 -5.85 -18.76 22.68
C PHE A 435 -4.64 -19.48 22.08
N TYR A 436 -4.86 -20.35 21.14
CA TYR A 436 -3.79 -21.04 20.41
C TYR A 436 -3.90 -20.81 18.92
N VAL A 437 -2.76 -20.86 18.22
CA VAL A 437 -2.69 -20.91 16.75
C VAL A 437 -2.19 -22.30 16.36
N ASN A 438 -2.96 -23.00 15.53
CA ASN A 438 -2.57 -24.32 15.02
C ASN A 438 -2.09 -24.22 13.57
N HIS A 439 -0.89 -24.74 13.33
CA HIS A 439 -0.35 -24.95 12.00
C HIS A 439 0.29 -26.33 11.92
N LYS A 440 -0.24 -27.21 11.06
CA LYS A 440 0.26 -28.57 10.83
C LYS A 440 0.43 -29.40 12.13
N GLY A 441 -0.52 -29.26 13.06
CA GLY A 441 -0.49 -29.98 14.35
C GLY A 441 0.29 -29.26 15.46
N ASN A 442 1.15 -28.31 15.16
CA ASN A 442 1.81 -27.47 16.16
C ASN A 442 0.83 -26.43 16.72
N HIS A 443 0.75 -26.29 18.04
CA HIS A 443 -0.13 -25.35 18.72
C HIS A 443 0.68 -24.28 19.45
N PHE A 444 0.70 -23.07 18.95
CA PHE A 444 1.43 -21.95 19.53
C PHE A 444 0.54 -21.19 20.52
N PRO A 445 0.94 -21.07 21.80
CA PRO A 445 0.17 -20.34 22.80
C PRO A 445 0.26 -18.84 22.56
N MET A 446 -0.89 -18.18 22.52
CA MET A 446 -1.01 -16.73 22.32
C MET A 446 -1.65 -16.07 23.52
N ALA A 447 -1.16 -14.89 23.89
CA ALA A 447 -1.79 -14.04 24.88
C ALA A 447 -1.66 -12.57 24.38
N LEU A 448 -2.79 -11.92 24.12
CA LEU A 448 -2.85 -10.55 23.63
C LEU A 448 -3.65 -9.69 24.62
N ASP A 449 -3.04 -8.63 25.13
CA ASP A 449 -3.72 -7.65 25.95
C ASP A 449 -4.74 -6.86 25.13
N ALA A 450 -5.60 -6.08 25.78
CA ALA A 450 -6.62 -5.26 25.11
C ALA A 450 -5.99 -4.36 24.04
N GLY A 451 -6.51 -4.40 22.82
CA GLY A 451 -6.02 -3.62 21.67
C GLY A 451 -4.72 -4.11 21.05
N ALA A 452 -3.96 -5.00 21.71
CA ALA A 452 -2.65 -5.46 21.22
C ALA A 452 -2.73 -6.13 19.86
N VAL A 453 -1.67 -5.93 19.07
CA VAL A 453 -1.49 -6.52 17.75
C VAL A 453 -0.26 -7.43 17.76
N ALA A 454 -0.38 -8.59 17.15
CA ALA A 454 0.74 -9.51 16.96
C ALA A 454 0.81 -10.01 15.52
N THR A 455 2.03 -10.13 15.01
CA THR A 455 2.34 -10.89 13.80
C THR A 455 3.09 -12.14 14.19
N LEU A 456 2.52 -13.31 13.90
CA LEU A 456 3.14 -14.61 14.11
C LEU A 456 3.75 -15.11 12.80
N VAL A 457 5.03 -15.39 12.81
CA VAL A 457 5.78 -15.94 11.68
C VAL A 457 6.17 -17.37 12.00
N ILE A 458 5.76 -18.32 11.15
CA ILE A 458 6.04 -19.74 11.26
C ILE A 458 6.86 -20.13 10.01
N GLU A 459 8.09 -20.58 10.21
CA GLU A 459 9.00 -20.98 9.13
C GLU A 459 8.65 -22.37 8.54
#